data_0981451d184877dbf231285c3cc14a27
#
_entry.id   0981451d184877dbf231285c3cc14a27
#
_cell.length_a   1.000
_cell.length_b   1.000
_cell.length_c   1.000
_cell.angle_alpha   90.00
_cell.angle_beta   90.00
_cell.angle_gamma   90.00
#
_symmetry.space_group_name_H-M   'P 1'
#
loop_
_entity.id
_entity.type
_entity.pdbx_description
1 polymer ?
#
loop_
_entity_poly.entity_id
_entity_poly.type
_entity_poly.pdbx_seq_one_letter_code
_entity_poly.pdbx_strand_id
1 'polypeptide(L)'
;MQILSTVELVKSYKGRNVVDDLSLRIAQGEVVGLLGPNGAGKTTTFYLIVGLSSPDSGQVLLDGVDITGYPMYLRARNGISYLPQEPSVFRKLTVEENILAVLETLPLTADQRRARLEELIADLGLQQVRRSYGYLLSGG
;
A
#
# COMPACT_ATOMS: atom_id res chain seq x y z
N MET A 1 16.48 10.89 0.51
CA MET A 1 16.25 9.52 1.01
C MET A 1 14.99 9.58 1.86
N GLN A 2 13.92 8.94 1.43
CA GLN A 2 12.63 8.99 2.16
C GLN A 2 12.67 8.10 3.39
N ILE A 3 11.98 8.53 4.45
CA ILE A 3 11.89 7.81 5.72
C ILE A 3 10.44 7.78 6.16
N LEU A 4 9.90 6.57 6.30
CA LEU A 4 8.63 6.33 6.97
C LEU A 4 8.91 5.94 8.43
N SER A 5 8.25 6.58 9.37
CA SER A 5 8.38 6.21 10.78
C SER A 5 7.06 6.29 11.53
N THR A 6 6.98 5.55 12.62
CA THR A 6 5.90 5.67 13.59
C THR A 6 6.48 6.01 14.95
N VAL A 7 5.73 6.75 15.75
CA VAL A 7 6.12 7.15 17.10
C VAL A 7 4.99 6.78 18.05
N GLU A 8 5.28 5.87 18.96
CA GLU A 8 4.40 5.47 20.07
C GLU A 8 2.95 5.18 19.64
N LEU A 9 2.78 4.47 18.49
CA LEU A 9 1.45 4.13 17.99
C LEU A 9 0.72 3.22 18.96
N VAL A 10 -0.51 3.62 19.31
CA VAL A 10 -1.44 2.82 20.11
C VAL A 10 -2.75 2.64 19.35
N LYS A 11 -3.28 1.43 19.37
CA LYS A 11 -4.63 1.11 18.89
C LYS A 11 -5.28 0.07 19.77
N SER A 12 -6.47 0.40 20.26
CA SER A 12 -7.27 -0.48 21.10
C SER A 12 -8.57 -0.88 20.41
N TYR A 13 -9.00 -2.10 20.65
CA TYR A 13 -10.33 -2.58 20.32
C TYR A 13 -10.95 -3.26 21.56
N LYS A 14 -12.16 -2.84 21.92
CA LYS A 14 -12.91 -3.38 23.07
C LYS A 14 -12.06 -3.41 24.36
N GLY A 15 -11.32 -2.33 24.61
CA GLY A 15 -10.51 -2.17 25.82
C GLY A 15 -9.19 -2.96 25.84
N ARG A 16 -8.81 -3.61 24.74
CA ARG A 16 -7.51 -4.30 24.60
C ARG A 16 -6.64 -3.57 23.58
N ASN A 17 -5.42 -3.23 23.95
CA ASN A 17 -4.42 -2.73 23.02
C ASN A 17 -4.01 -3.86 22.06
N VAL A 18 -4.22 -3.65 20.77
CA VAL A 18 -3.76 -4.55 19.70
C VAL A 18 -2.48 -4.04 19.06
N VAL A 19 -2.24 -2.72 19.14
CA VAL A 19 -0.95 -2.07 18.90
C VAL A 19 -0.66 -1.26 20.14
N ASP A 20 0.51 -1.41 20.73
CA ASP A 20 0.86 -0.83 22.02
C ASP A 20 2.28 -0.26 21.94
N ASP A 21 2.37 1.06 21.99
CA ASP A 21 3.63 1.82 21.97
C ASP A 21 4.58 1.44 20.82
N LEU A 22 4.02 1.26 19.60
CA LEU A 22 4.81 0.82 18.46
C LEU A 22 5.55 1.97 17.80
N SER A 23 6.87 1.95 17.90
CA SER A 23 7.76 2.84 17.17
C SER A 23 8.63 2.04 16.19
N LEU A 24 8.63 2.43 14.92
CA LEU A 24 9.44 1.82 13.89
C LEU A 24 9.96 2.89 12.92
N ARG A 25 10.98 2.52 12.16
CA ARG A 25 11.55 3.37 11.13
C ARG A 25 11.96 2.52 9.94
N ILE A 26 11.59 2.97 8.74
CA ILE A 26 11.91 2.32 7.47
C ILE A 26 12.49 3.37 6.53
N ALA A 27 13.68 3.12 6.02
CA ALA A 27 14.34 3.99 5.06
C ALA A 27 14.08 3.52 3.62
N GLN A 28 14.15 4.44 2.66
CA GLN A 28 14.04 4.11 1.24
C GLN A 28 15.05 3.03 0.83
N GLY A 29 14.58 1.99 0.16
CA GLY A 29 15.39 0.84 -0.27
C GLY A 29 15.54 -0.23 0.82
N GLU A 30 15.03 0.00 2.03
CA GLU A 30 15.06 -0.98 3.12
C GLU A 30 13.84 -1.91 3.04
N VAL A 31 14.05 -3.18 3.38
CA VAL A 31 12.99 -4.19 3.56
C VAL A 31 12.90 -4.55 5.03
N VAL A 32 11.76 -4.29 5.62
CA VAL A 32 11.50 -4.57 7.05
C VAL A 32 10.39 -5.60 7.20
N GLY A 33 10.63 -6.65 7.97
CA GLY A 33 9.66 -7.69 8.30
C GLY A 33 8.99 -7.43 9.65
N LEU A 34 7.65 -7.44 9.69
CA LEU A 34 6.89 -7.39 10.92
C LEU A 34 6.45 -8.81 11.29
N LEU A 35 7.06 -9.40 12.32
CA LEU A 35 6.85 -10.76 12.73
C LEU A 35 6.01 -10.83 14.02
N GLY A 36 5.26 -11.90 14.18
CA GLY A 36 4.45 -12.16 15.37
C GLY A 36 3.33 -13.18 15.11
N PRO A 37 2.73 -13.72 16.16
CA PRO A 37 1.62 -14.65 16.04
C PRO A 37 0.36 -14.02 15.46
N ASN A 38 -0.63 -14.83 15.10
CA ASN A 38 -1.93 -14.32 14.67
C ASN A 38 -2.58 -13.52 15.81
N GLY A 39 -3.17 -12.38 15.48
CA GLY A 39 -3.74 -11.47 16.47
C GLY A 39 -2.75 -10.56 17.19
N ALA A 40 -1.46 -10.56 16.82
CA ALA A 40 -0.43 -9.69 17.39
C ALA A 40 -0.48 -8.21 16.89
N GLY A 41 -1.52 -7.82 16.17
CA GLY A 41 -1.67 -6.43 15.71
C GLY A 41 -0.93 -6.09 14.40
N LYS A 42 -0.29 -7.06 13.71
CA LYS A 42 0.45 -6.82 12.46
C LYS A 42 -0.40 -6.12 11.39
N THR A 43 -1.55 -6.68 11.06
CA THR A 43 -2.47 -6.11 10.06
C THR A 43 -2.97 -4.73 10.50
N THR A 44 -3.28 -4.56 11.80
CA THR A 44 -3.68 -3.27 12.35
C THR A 44 -2.57 -2.25 12.19
N THR A 45 -1.31 -2.60 12.43
CA THR A 45 -0.17 -1.72 12.22
C THR A 45 -0.09 -1.25 10.77
N PHE A 46 -0.24 -2.15 9.79
CA PHE A 46 -0.31 -1.76 8.38
C PHE A 46 -1.49 -0.80 8.11
N TYR A 47 -2.67 -1.08 8.66
CA TYR A 47 -3.84 -0.20 8.48
C TYR A 47 -3.63 1.20 9.07
N LEU A 48 -2.93 1.32 10.20
CA LEU A 48 -2.57 2.61 10.78
C LEU A 48 -1.60 3.38 9.88
N ILE A 49 -0.59 2.69 9.33
CA ILE A 49 0.44 3.30 8.45
C ILE A 49 -0.16 3.74 7.12
N VAL A 50 -1.03 2.94 6.49
CA VAL A 50 -1.61 3.30 5.19
C VAL A 50 -2.85 4.19 5.28
N GLY A 51 -3.40 4.42 6.48
CA GLY A 51 -4.55 5.29 6.71
C GLY A 51 -5.91 4.65 6.49
N LEU A 52 -5.98 3.31 6.56
CA LEU A 52 -7.24 2.55 6.60
C LEU A 52 -7.87 2.57 8.00
N SER A 53 -7.10 2.82 9.03
CA SER A 53 -7.54 3.01 10.41
C SER A 53 -6.76 4.16 11.03
N SER A 54 -7.36 4.85 12.00
CA SER A 54 -6.67 5.90 12.77
C SER A 54 -6.16 5.33 14.09
N PRO A 55 -4.95 5.71 14.53
CA PRO A 55 -4.47 5.37 15.86
C PRO A 55 -5.27 6.10 16.95
N ASP A 56 -5.28 5.56 18.16
CA ASP A 56 -5.84 6.20 19.33
C ASP A 56 -4.86 7.23 19.93
N SER A 57 -3.55 6.96 19.76
CA SER A 57 -2.45 7.89 20.05
C SER A 57 -1.21 7.53 19.24
N GLY A 58 -0.19 8.41 19.29
CA GLY A 58 1.03 8.28 18.51
C GLY A 58 0.91 8.91 17.12
N GLN A 59 1.98 8.80 16.34
CA GLN A 59 2.10 9.48 15.05
C GLN A 59 2.64 8.57 13.96
N VAL A 60 2.22 8.84 12.71
CA VAL A 60 2.83 8.32 11.48
C VAL A 60 3.49 9.48 10.76
N LEU A 61 4.78 9.37 10.51
CA LEU A 61 5.59 10.42 9.91
C LEU A 61 6.17 9.94 8.57
N LEU A 62 6.13 10.80 7.56
CA LEU A 62 6.84 10.62 6.30
C LEU A 62 7.81 11.79 6.11
N ASP A 63 9.11 11.49 6.08
CA ASP A 63 10.18 12.50 6.02
C ASP A 63 10.08 13.56 7.14
N GLY A 64 9.63 13.14 8.34
CA GLY A 64 9.40 14.02 9.48
C GLY A 64 8.09 14.82 9.45
N VAL A 65 7.32 14.71 8.36
CA VAL A 65 6.00 15.35 8.26
C VAL A 65 4.94 14.42 8.86
N ASP A 66 4.15 14.93 9.78
CA ASP A 66 3.04 14.18 10.38
C ASP A 66 1.91 13.98 9.36
N ILE A 67 1.68 12.71 9.01
CA ILE A 67 0.64 12.27 8.08
C ILE A 67 -0.47 11.48 8.79
N THR A 68 -0.49 11.47 10.12
CA THR A 68 -1.43 10.67 10.93
C THR A 68 -2.88 10.95 10.56
N GLY A 69 -3.23 12.22 10.36
CA GLY A 69 -4.57 12.65 9.94
C GLY A 69 -4.85 12.54 8.44
N TYR A 70 -3.87 12.13 7.61
CA TYR A 70 -4.08 12.04 6.18
C TYR A 70 -4.90 10.80 5.82
N PRO A 71 -5.96 10.95 5.02
CA PRO A 71 -6.67 9.82 4.46
C PRO A 71 -5.79 9.03 3.49
N MET A 72 -6.13 7.76 3.25
CA MET A 72 -5.34 6.83 2.44
C MET A 72 -4.94 7.39 1.07
N TYR A 73 -5.85 8.10 0.38
CA TYR A 73 -5.54 8.64 -0.95
C TYR A 73 -4.46 9.73 -0.94
N LEU A 74 -4.38 10.54 0.14
CA LEU A 74 -3.30 11.52 0.29
C LEU A 74 -1.97 10.82 0.62
N ARG A 75 -1.98 9.78 1.44
CA ARG A 75 -0.77 8.97 1.70
C ARG A 75 -0.28 8.30 0.43
N ALA A 76 -1.20 7.79 -0.40
CA ALA A 76 -0.86 7.21 -1.70
C ALA A 76 -0.19 8.22 -2.65
N ARG A 77 -0.69 9.46 -2.70
CA ARG A 77 -0.05 10.54 -3.47
C ARG A 77 1.32 10.94 -2.96
N ASN A 78 1.60 10.70 -1.69
CA ASN A 78 2.92 10.89 -1.08
C ASN A 78 3.84 9.66 -1.19
N GLY A 79 3.43 8.63 -1.95
CA GLY A 79 4.25 7.47 -2.26
C GLY A 79 4.05 6.24 -1.37
N ILE A 80 3.08 6.26 -0.44
CA ILE A 80 2.76 5.09 0.38
C ILE A 80 1.72 4.25 -0.35
N SER A 81 2.08 3.05 -0.80
CA SER A 81 1.15 2.08 -1.38
C SER A 81 0.93 0.89 -0.46
N TYR A 82 -0.18 0.20 -0.66
CA TYR A 82 -0.55 -0.98 0.12
C TYR A 82 -0.97 -2.11 -0.82
N LEU A 83 -0.33 -3.26 -0.66
CA LEU A 83 -0.73 -4.49 -1.31
C LEU A 83 -1.49 -5.36 -0.29
N PRO A 84 -2.83 -5.48 -0.40
CA PRO A 84 -3.60 -6.29 0.53
C PRO A 84 -3.36 -7.78 0.33
N GLN A 85 -3.69 -8.58 1.36
CA GLN A 85 -3.63 -10.03 1.30
C GLN A 85 -4.68 -10.60 0.34
N GLU A 86 -5.85 -9.95 0.24
CA GLU A 86 -6.90 -10.35 -0.70
C GLU A 86 -6.68 -9.71 -2.08
N PRO A 87 -7.07 -10.40 -3.17
CA PRO A 87 -6.98 -9.84 -4.51
C PRO A 87 -7.74 -8.51 -4.62
N SER A 88 -7.04 -7.45 -5.01
CA SER A 88 -7.59 -6.08 -5.14
C SER A 88 -7.74 -5.62 -6.59
N VAL A 89 -7.76 -6.55 -7.54
CA VAL A 89 -7.91 -6.26 -8.97
C VAL A 89 -9.36 -5.99 -9.34
N PHE A 90 -9.58 -5.13 -10.32
CA PHE A 90 -10.89 -4.95 -10.95
C PHE A 90 -11.21 -6.17 -11.82
N ARG A 91 -12.02 -7.06 -11.30
CA ARG A 91 -12.28 -8.38 -11.91
C ARG A 91 -12.87 -8.32 -13.32
N LYS A 92 -13.61 -7.26 -13.64
CA LYS A 92 -14.25 -7.04 -14.96
C LYS A 92 -13.38 -6.28 -15.95
N LEU A 93 -12.19 -5.86 -15.55
CA LEU A 93 -11.19 -5.26 -16.42
C LEU A 93 -10.14 -6.30 -16.81
N THR A 94 -9.53 -6.13 -17.97
CA THR A 94 -8.37 -6.89 -18.40
C THR A 94 -7.15 -6.55 -17.57
N VAL A 95 -6.07 -7.32 -17.69
CA VAL A 95 -4.79 -7.05 -17.04
C VAL A 95 -4.28 -5.65 -17.39
N GLU A 96 -4.25 -5.32 -18.71
CA GLU A 96 -3.77 -3.99 -19.12
C GLU A 96 -4.68 -2.85 -18.64
N GLU A 97 -6.00 -3.04 -18.62
CA GLU A 97 -6.93 -2.05 -18.11
C GLU A 97 -6.79 -1.83 -16.60
N ASN A 98 -6.49 -2.89 -15.83
CA ASN A 98 -6.18 -2.77 -14.40
C ASN A 98 -4.93 -1.92 -14.17
N ILE A 99 -3.86 -2.14 -14.94
CA ILE A 99 -2.64 -1.34 -14.85
C ILE A 99 -2.90 0.10 -15.26
N LEU A 100 -3.60 0.32 -16.38
CA LEU A 100 -3.96 1.64 -16.87
C LEU A 100 -4.79 2.42 -15.86
N ALA A 101 -5.75 1.79 -15.18
CA ALA A 101 -6.58 2.44 -14.17
C ALA A 101 -5.72 3.04 -13.04
N VAL A 102 -4.63 2.37 -12.66
CA VAL A 102 -3.68 2.91 -11.68
C VAL A 102 -2.82 4.02 -12.29
N LEU A 103 -2.30 3.82 -13.51
CA LEU A 103 -1.47 4.81 -14.19
C LEU A 103 -2.21 6.12 -14.47
N GLU A 104 -3.54 6.09 -14.65
CA GLU A 104 -4.37 7.27 -14.83
C GLU A 104 -4.44 8.17 -13.58
N THR A 105 -4.15 7.63 -12.40
CA THR A 105 -4.07 8.43 -11.18
C THR A 105 -2.78 9.23 -11.04
N LEU A 106 -1.78 8.93 -11.87
CA LEU A 106 -0.46 9.56 -11.85
C LEU A 106 -0.39 10.75 -12.82
N PRO A 107 0.44 11.75 -12.55
CA PRO A 107 0.62 12.92 -13.42
C PRO A 107 1.46 12.59 -14.65
N LEU A 108 1.02 11.63 -15.47
CA LEU A 108 1.69 11.16 -16.68
C LEU A 108 0.93 11.63 -17.91
N THR A 109 1.66 11.97 -18.99
CA THR A 109 1.07 12.17 -20.31
C THR A 109 0.56 10.82 -20.88
N ALA A 110 -0.27 10.88 -21.92
CA ALA A 110 -0.79 9.65 -22.57
C ALA A 110 0.36 8.75 -23.08
N ASP A 111 1.40 9.34 -23.67
CA ASP A 111 2.55 8.59 -24.18
C ASP A 111 3.40 7.98 -23.07
N GLN A 112 3.64 8.75 -22.00
CA GLN A 112 4.33 8.23 -20.80
C GLN A 112 3.57 7.09 -20.15
N ARG A 113 2.24 7.19 -20.09
CA ARG A 113 1.36 6.16 -19.55
C ARG A 113 1.44 4.87 -20.36
N ARG A 114 1.44 5.01 -21.69
CA ARG A 114 1.57 3.87 -22.62
C ARG A 114 2.95 3.21 -22.50
N ALA A 115 4.01 4.00 -22.48
CA ALA A 115 5.37 3.47 -22.29
C ALA A 115 5.50 2.72 -20.97
N ARG A 116 4.98 3.29 -19.88
CA ARG A 116 5.01 2.65 -18.56
C ARG A 116 4.18 1.38 -18.49
N LEU A 117 3.05 1.32 -19.19
CA LEU A 117 2.26 0.08 -19.32
C LEU A 117 3.08 -1.04 -19.96
N GLU A 118 3.76 -0.75 -21.09
CA GLU A 118 4.57 -1.76 -21.78
C GLU A 118 5.74 -2.26 -20.90
N GLU A 119 6.42 -1.36 -20.18
CA GLU A 119 7.46 -1.73 -19.23
C GLU A 119 6.91 -2.67 -18.15
N LEU A 120 5.79 -2.31 -17.50
CA LEU A 120 5.20 -3.12 -16.43
C LEU A 120 4.72 -4.48 -16.93
N ILE A 121 4.12 -4.55 -18.12
CA ILE A 121 3.71 -5.81 -18.76
C ILE A 121 4.93 -6.71 -19.00
N ALA A 122 6.06 -6.13 -19.43
CA ALA A 122 7.30 -6.87 -19.64
C ALA A 122 7.93 -7.33 -18.33
N ASP A 123 8.11 -6.42 -17.38
CA ASP A 123 8.76 -6.68 -16.09
C ASP A 123 8.05 -7.75 -15.27
N LEU A 124 6.71 -7.77 -15.34
CA LEU A 124 5.88 -8.71 -14.61
C LEU A 124 5.55 -9.99 -15.41
N GLY A 125 6.04 -10.12 -16.65
CA GLY A 125 5.82 -11.31 -17.48
C GLY A 125 4.35 -11.52 -17.89
N LEU A 126 3.58 -10.44 -18.04
CA LEU A 126 2.12 -10.49 -18.24
C LEU A 126 1.68 -10.49 -19.72
N GLN A 127 2.60 -10.62 -20.69
CA GLN A 127 2.33 -10.51 -22.13
C GLN A 127 1.24 -11.48 -22.59
N GLN A 128 1.29 -12.72 -22.14
CA GLN A 128 0.36 -13.76 -22.56
C GLN A 128 -1.07 -13.56 -22.00
N VAL A 129 -1.18 -12.95 -20.83
CA VAL A 129 -2.45 -12.72 -20.14
C VAL A 129 -2.94 -11.28 -20.22
N ARG A 130 -2.26 -10.44 -20.97
CA ARG A 130 -2.49 -9.00 -21.10
C ARG A 130 -3.97 -8.65 -21.31
N ARG A 131 -4.66 -9.42 -22.17
CA ARG A 131 -6.07 -9.22 -22.53
C ARG A 131 -7.04 -10.09 -21.73
N SER A 132 -6.54 -10.89 -20.79
CA SER A 132 -7.38 -11.70 -19.93
C SER A 132 -8.05 -10.84 -18.87
N TYR A 133 -9.32 -11.13 -18.59
CA TYR A 133 -10.03 -10.45 -17.51
C TYR A 133 -9.54 -10.88 -16.13
N GLY A 134 -9.58 -9.97 -15.16
CA GLY A 134 -9.10 -10.22 -13.79
C GLY A 134 -9.76 -11.43 -13.11
N TYR A 135 -11.02 -11.74 -13.43
CA TYR A 135 -11.70 -12.92 -12.88
C TYR A 135 -11.19 -14.26 -13.43
N LEU A 136 -10.45 -14.26 -14.54
CA LEU A 136 -9.86 -15.46 -15.15
C LEU A 136 -8.48 -15.79 -14.59
N LEU A 137 -7.89 -14.89 -13.81
CA LEU A 137 -6.54 -15.07 -13.28
C LEU A 137 -6.59 -15.86 -11.98
N SER A 138 -5.63 -16.77 -11.80
CA SER A 138 -5.36 -17.42 -10.52
C SER A 138 -4.57 -16.51 -9.59
N GLY A 139 -4.57 -16.79 -8.29
CA GLY A 139 -3.93 -15.96 -7.27
C GLY A 139 -2.38 -16.00 -7.24
N GLY A 140 -1.75 -16.22 -8.37
CA GLY A 140 -0.29 -16.25 -8.53
C GLY A 140 0.20 -15.27 -9.55
#